data_96a430ffc3471762f79118c8e575a1f1
#
_entry.id   96a430ffc3471762f79118c8e575a1f1
#
_cell.length_a   1.000
_cell.length_b   1.000
_cell.length_c   1.000
_cell.angle_alpha   90.00
_cell.angle_beta   90.00
_cell.angle_gamma   90.00
#
_symmetry.space_group_name_H-M   'P 1'
#
loop_
_entity.id
_entity.type
_entity.pdbx_description
1 polymer ?
#
loop_
_entity_poly.entity_id
_entity_poly.type
_entity_poly.pdbx_seq_one_letter_code
_entity_poly.pdbx_strand_id
1 'polypeptide(L)'
;RDLVRSRGLGDVYKRQGIDAGIKWPNDVYVDSKKICGILIEDEYRTDFEASIVGIGLNMLPKPELDVPGVLDYVKIGNDQLIDLILKHYDMLIDTNPKALIHQYQELSIILNHSFVYQGTIYKAKRITSDGYLVGSNNNEEIIIKSDEIDIKSALIA
;
A
#
# COMPACT_ATOMS: atom_id res chain seq x y z
N ARG A 1 1.09 -2.94 34.43
CA ARG A 1 2.04 -2.80 33.30
C ARG A 1 1.24 -2.99 32.03
N ASP A 2 0.72 -1.88 31.53
CA ASP A 2 -0.06 -1.85 30.30
C ASP A 2 0.88 -2.03 29.11
N LEU A 3 0.69 -3.14 28.41
CA LEU A 3 1.26 -3.38 27.10
C LEU A 3 0.66 -2.33 26.14
N VAL A 4 1.44 -1.31 25.83
CA VAL A 4 1.15 -0.42 24.69
C VAL A 4 1.24 -1.27 23.45
N ARG A 5 0.09 -1.82 23.03
CA ARG A 5 -0.04 -2.40 21.70
C ARG A 5 0.20 -1.29 20.71
N SER A 6 1.24 -1.41 19.91
CA SER A 6 1.48 -0.55 18.75
C SER A 6 0.26 -0.67 17.84
N ARG A 7 -0.61 0.33 17.90
CA ARG A 7 -1.77 0.42 17.01
C ARG A 7 -1.24 0.92 15.67
N GLY A 8 -1.06 0.02 14.73
CA GLY A 8 -0.63 0.34 13.38
C GLY A 8 -1.60 1.27 12.65
N LEU A 9 -1.15 1.85 11.54
CA LEU A 9 -1.95 2.71 10.64
C LEU A 9 -3.34 2.12 10.33
N GLY A 10 -3.46 0.79 10.20
CA GLY A 10 -4.72 0.11 9.98
C GLY A 10 -5.79 0.35 11.06
N ASP A 11 -5.39 0.55 12.33
CA ASP A 11 -6.32 0.83 13.42
C ASP A 11 -6.89 2.26 13.39
N VAL A 12 -6.16 3.22 12.82
CA VAL A 12 -6.63 4.61 12.70
C VAL A 12 -7.71 4.71 11.63
N TYR A 13 -7.53 4.04 10.50
CA TYR A 13 -8.51 4.02 9.41
C TYR A 13 -9.75 3.20 9.78
N LYS A 14 -9.59 2.04 10.40
CA LYS A 14 -10.72 1.23 10.90
C LYS A 14 -11.60 1.95 11.92
N ARG A 15 -11.04 2.87 12.71
CA ARG A 15 -11.81 3.68 13.67
C ARG A 15 -12.70 4.72 13.01
N GLN A 16 -12.37 5.15 11.79
CA GLN A 16 -13.17 6.10 11.01
C GLN A 16 -14.11 5.42 10.01
N GLY A 17 -14.13 4.08 9.98
CA GLY A 17 -15.00 3.32 9.07
C GLY A 17 -14.52 3.30 7.62
N ILE A 18 -13.26 3.71 7.34
CA ILE A 18 -12.69 3.66 6.00
C ILE A 18 -11.95 2.33 5.85
N ASP A 19 -12.40 1.49 4.93
CA ASP A 19 -11.73 0.24 4.58
C ASP A 19 -10.68 0.49 3.48
N ALA A 20 -9.50 0.94 3.92
CA ALA A 20 -8.38 1.18 3.04
C ALA A 20 -7.45 -0.03 3.00
N GLY A 21 -6.98 -0.36 1.80
CA GLY A 21 -6.06 -1.46 1.58
C GLY A 21 -4.93 -1.11 0.63
N ILE A 22 -3.88 -1.94 0.63
CA ILE A 22 -2.70 -1.74 -0.19
C ILE A 22 -2.72 -2.73 -1.35
N LYS A 23 -2.73 -2.21 -2.57
CA LYS A 23 -2.39 -2.98 -3.77
C LYS A 23 -0.88 -2.90 -3.97
N TRP A 24 -0.22 -4.04 -3.86
CA TRP A 24 1.22 -4.14 -4.12
C TRP A 24 1.57 -3.62 -5.53
N PRO A 25 2.69 -2.88 -5.71
CA PRO A 25 3.65 -2.58 -4.64
C PRO A 25 3.33 -1.32 -3.81
N ASN A 26 2.62 -0.33 -4.35
CA ASN A 26 2.70 1.06 -3.88
C ASN A 26 1.39 1.85 -3.99
N ASP A 27 0.27 1.19 -4.22
CA ASP A 27 -1.01 1.86 -4.41
C ASP A 27 -1.94 1.66 -3.21
N VAL A 28 -2.65 2.72 -2.82
CA VAL A 28 -3.69 2.64 -1.78
C VAL A 28 -5.06 2.71 -2.43
N TYR A 29 -5.92 1.79 -2.03
CA TYR A 29 -7.30 1.63 -2.50
C TYR A 29 -8.29 1.82 -1.36
N VAL A 30 -9.43 2.42 -1.67
CA VAL A 30 -10.62 2.48 -0.83
C VAL A 30 -11.81 2.10 -1.71
N ASP A 31 -12.70 1.25 -1.22
CA ASP A 31 -13.87 0.77 -1.98
C ASP A 31 -13.49 0.27 -3.39
N SER A 32 -12.42 -0.52 -3.48
CA SER A 32 -11.88 -1.07 -4.74
C SER A 32 -11.39 -0.03 -5.76
N LYS A 33 -11.19 1.23 -5.35
CA LYS A 33 -10.72 2.32 -6.22
C LYS A 33 -9.43 2.92 -5.70
N LYS A 34 -8.50 3.19 -6.62
CA LYS A 34 -7.21 3.80 -6.27
C LYS A 34 -7.41 5.24 -5.81
N ILE A 35 -6.94 5.54 -4.59
CA ILE A 35 -6.97 6.88 -4.00
C ILE A 35 -5.58 7.51 -3.91
N CYS A 36 -4.53 6.69 -3.81
CA CYS A 36 -3.15 7.14 -3.68
C CYS A 36 -2.19 6.22 -4.42
N GLY A 37 -1.12 6.80 -4.96
CA GLY A 37 0.05 6.07 -5.45
C GLY A 37 1.31 6.66 -4.83
N ILE A 38 2.29 5.81 -4.52
CA ILE A 38 3.57 6.19 -3.92
C ILE A 38 4.69 5.78 -4.87
N LEU A 39 5.57 6.71 -5.20
CA LEU A 39 6.77 6.45 -6.01
C LEU A 39 7.99 6.72 -5.15
N ILE A 40 8.96 5.81 -5.17
CA ILE A 40 10.25 5.98 -4.50
C ILE A 40 11.34 5.91 -5.55
N GLU A 41 12.19 6.92 -5.56
CA GLU A 41 13.35 7.01 -6.43
C GLU A 41 14.60 7.16 -5.56
N ASP A 42 15.56 6.24 -5.73
CA ASP A 42 16.81 6.26 -4.99
C ASP A 42 17.90 6.97 -5.81
N GLU A 43 18.59 7.93 -5.21
CA GLU A 43 19.73 8.62 -5.79
C GLU A 43 21.01 8.23 -5.07
N TYR A 44 21.92 7.59 -5.80
CA TYR A 44 23.24 7.17 -5.30
C TYR A 44 24.33 8.02 -5.92
N ARG A 45 25.07 8.76 -5.09
CA ARG A 45 26.30 9.46 -5.47
C ARG A 45 27.45 8.99 -4.58
N THR A 46 28.68 9.34 -4.94
CA THR A 46 29.89 8.87 -4.26
C THR A 46 29.93 9.24 -2.76
N ASP A 47 29.24 10.32 -2.39
CA ASP A 47 29.26 10.94 -1.05
C ASP A 47 27.84 11.14 -0.48
N PHE A 48 26.81 10.64 -1.16
CA PHE A 48 25.43 10.92 -0.82
C PHE A 48 24.49 9.79 -1.29
N GLU A 49 23.63 9.33 -0.38
CA GLU A 49 22.53 8.44 -0.68
C GLU A 49 21.23 9.10 -0.18
N ALA A 50 20.23 9.16 -1.03
CA ALA A 50 18.91 9.66 -0.66
C ALA A 50 17.80 8.92 -1.40
N SER A 51 16.67 8.79 -0.74
CA SER A 51 15.42 8.34 -1.37
C SER A 51 14.46 9.52 -1.48
N ILE A 52 13.95 9.75 -2.69
CA ILE A 52 12.90 10.73 -2.95
C ILE A 52 11.57 10.00 -2.96
N VAL A 53 10.66 10.39 -2.07
CA VAL A 53 9.34 9.78 -1.96
C VAL A 53 8.30 10.73 -2.54
N GLY A 54 7.70 10.35 -3.68
CA GLY A 54 6.57 11.04 -4.28
C GLY A 54 5.26 10.39 -3.83
N ILE A 55 4.33 11.18 -3.28
CA ILE A 55 3.00 10.70 -2.86
C ILE A 55 1.95 11.42 -3.68
N GLY A 56 1.29 10.70 -4.59
CA GLY A 56 0.16 11.19 -5.38
C GLY A 56 -1.16 10.82 -4.72
N LEU A 57 -1.83 11.78 -4.08
CA LEU A 57 -3.07 11.55 -3.34
C LEU A 57 -4.22 12.35 -3.95
N ASN A 58 -5.33 11.68 -4.26
CA ASN A 58 -6.53 12.31 -4.74
C ASN A 58 -7.28 12.96 -3.57
N MET A 59 -7.20 14.29 -3.44
CA MET A 59 -7.94 15.02 -2.40
C MET A 59 -9.43 15.16 -2.72
N LEU A 60 -9.74 15.52 -3.96
CA LEU A 60 -11.09 15.68 -4.47
C LEU A 60 -11.49 14.52 -5.38
N PRO A 61 -12.76 14.10 -5.37
CA PRO A 61 -13.23 13.11 -6.31
C PRO A 61 -13.17 13.63 -7.76
N LYS A 62 -13.02 12.70 -8.69
CA LYS A 62 -13.13 12.93 -10.14
C LYS A 62 -14.23 12.03 -10.68
N PRO A 63 -15.51 12.46 -10.58
CA PRO A 63 -16.64 11.60 -10.93
C PRO A 63 -16.61 11.14 -12.38
N GLU A 64 -16.08 11.95 -13.29
CA GLU A 64 -15.93 11.62 -14.72
C GLU A 64 -14.97 10.45 -14.99
N LEU A 65 -14.06 10.17 -14.06
CA LEU A 65 -13.11 9.04 -14.11
C LEU A 65 -13.45 7.93 -13.12
N ASP A 66 -14.55 8.08 -12.40
CA ASP A 66 -14.95 7.18 -11.30
C ASP A 66 -13.85 7.01 -10.22
N VAL A 67 -13.12 8.11 -9.93
CA VAL A 67 -12.01 8.14 -8.97
C VAL A 67 -12.44 8.88 -7.71
N PRO A 68 -12.36 8.25 -6.51
CA PRO A 68 -12.70 8.90 -5.25
C PRO A 68 -11.62 9.87 -4.81
N GLY A 69 -11.99 10.80 -3.93
CA GLY A 69 -11.08 11.68 -3.23
C GLY A 69 -11.09 11.43 -1.72
N VAL A 70 -10.04 11.85 -1.03
CA VAL A 70 -9.96 11.77 0.44
C VAL A 70 -11.15 12.45 1.11
N LEU A 71 -11.62 13.57 0.55
CA LEU A 71 -12.73 14.36 1.10
C LEU A 71 -14.10 13.68 0.98
N ASP A 72 -14.23 12.59 0.21
CA ASP A 72 -15.43 11.74 0.22
C ASP A 72 -15.55 10.95 1.53
N TYR A 73 -14.44 10.70 2.20
CA TYR A 73 -14.36 9.85 3.38
C TYR A 73 -14.07 10.62 4.67
N VAL A 74 -13.29 11.70 4.62
CA VAL A 74 -12.88 12.45 5.79
C VAL A 74 -12.77 13.95 5.50
N LYS A 75 -13.21 14.78 6.44
CA LYS A 75 -13.03 16.24 6.37
C LYS A 75 -11.67 16.59 6.97
N ILE A 76 -10.70 16.89 6.12
CA ILE A 76 -9.33 17.23 6.51
C ILE A 76 -8.75 18.28 5.57
N GLY A 77 -7.99 19.23 6.12
CA GLY A 77 -7.22 20.19 5.31
C GLY A 77 -5.91 19.60 4.82
N ASN A 78 -5.37 20.16 3.73
CA ASN A 78 -4.11 19.68 3.13
C ASN A 78 -2.95 19.69 4.14
N ASP A 79 -2.76 20.79 4.87
CA ASP A 79 -1.66 20.93 5.84
C ASP A 79 -1.78 19.89 6.96
N GLN A 80 -2.98 19.70 7.49
CA GLN A 80 -3.24 18.70 8.52
C GLN A 80 -2.99 17.27 8.02
N LEU A 81 -3.32 16.99 6.76
CA LEU A 81 -3.07 15.68 6.16
C LEU A 81 -1.58 15.45 5.96
N ILE A 82 -0.83 16.46 5.49
CA ILE A 82 0.63 16.40 5.34
C ILE A 82 1.29 16.13 6.70
N ASP A 83 0.91 16.86 7.73
CA ASP A 83 1.42 16.67 9.09
C ASP A 83 1.17 15.24 9.60
N LEU A 84 -0.02 14.68 9.33
CA LEU A 84 -0.34 13.30 9.69
C LEU A 84 0.52 12.29 8.93
N ILE A 85 0.75 12.49 7.64
CA ILE A 85 1.61 11.62 6.83
C ILE A 85 3.03 11.64 7.37
N LEU A 86 3.60 12.83 7.58
CA LEU A 86 4.97 12.98 8.10
C LEU A 86 5.11 12.36 9.49
N LYS A 87 4.17 12.60 10.38
CA LYS A 87 4.16 11.99 11.72
C LYS A 87 4.14 10.46 11.68
N HIS A 88 3.33 9.88 10.79
CA HIS A 88 3.29 8.43 10.65
C HIS A 88 4.55 7.88 9.99
N TYR A 89 5.13 8.60 9.03
CA TYR A 89 6.42 8.25 8.44
C TYR A 89 7.52 8.18 9.50
N ASP A 90 7.63 9.19 10.36
CA ASP A 90 8.62 9.21 11.46
C ASP A 90 8.44 8.02 12.41
N MET A 91 7.20 7.62 12.69
CA MET A 91 6.93 6.44 13.52
C MET A 91 7.30 5.12 12.83
N LEU A 92 7.18 5.06 11.49
CA LEU A 92 7.44 3.85 10.73
C LEU A 92 8.93 3.64 10.44
N ILE A 93 9.72 4.72 10.30
CA ILE A 93 11.14 4.64 9.94
C ILE A 93 11.96 3.88 10.99
N ASP A 94 11.57 3.96 12.26
CA ASP A 94 12.20 3.26 13.37
C ASP A 94 11.59 1.87 13.64
N THR A 95 10.58 1.47 12.86
CA THR A 95 9.91 0.19 13.06
C THR A 95 10.74 -0.96 12.49
N ASN A 96 10.80 -2.06 13.23
CA ASN A 96 11.49 -3.26 12.76
C ASN A 96 10.96 -3.71 11.39
N PRO A 97 11.83 -3.96 10.39
CA PRO A 97 11.41 -4.32 9.03
C PRO A 97 10.45 -5.52 8.95
N LYS A 98 10.64 -6.53 9.80
CA LYS A 98 9.71 -7.69 9.83
C LYS A 98 8.32 -7.30 10.31
N ALA A 99 8.23 -6.38 11.27
CA ALA A 99 6.94 -5.87 11.75
C ALA A 99 6.26 -5.01 10.68
N LEU A 100 7.03 -4.22 9.92
CA LEU A 100 6.51 -3.44 8.77
C LEU A 100 5.93 -4.36 7.70
N ILE A 101 6.67 -5.39 7.29
CA ILE A 101 6.17 -6.36 6.30
C ILE A 101 4.91 -7.07 6.79
N HIS A 102 4.84 -7.42 8.07
CA HIS A 102 3.63 -8.03 8.64
C HIS A 102 2.43 -7.08 8.55
N GLN A 103 2.59 -5.82 8.97
CA GLN A 103 1.53 -4.81 8.87
C GLN A 103 1.12 -4.54 7.41
N TYR A 104 2.09 -4.47 6.50
CA TYR A 104 1.82 -4.34 5.07
C TYR A 104 0.97 -5.51 4.54
N GLN A 105 1.31 -6.75 4.92
CA GLN A 105 0.56 -7.94 4.51
C GLN A 105 -0.88 -7.95 5.07
N GLU A 106 -1.09 -7.45 6.30
CA GLU A 106 -2.43 -7.32 6.89
C GLU A 106 -3.31 -6.31 6.14
N LEU A 107 -2.71 -5.30 5.54
CA LEU A 107 -3.39 -4.28 4.74
C LEU A 107 -3.49 -4.65 3.25
N SER A 108 -2.83 -5.72 2.83
CA SER A 108 -2.75 -6.08 1.41
C SER A 108 -4.08 -6.61 0.88
N ILE A 109 -4.61 -5.97 -0.16
CA ILE A 109 -5.84 -6.41 -0.84
C ILE A 109 -5.58 -7.46 -1.92
N ILE A 110 -4.32 -7.80 -2.21
CA ILE A 110 -3.99 -8.79 -3.26
C ILE A 110 -3.67 -10.17 -2.69
N LEU A 111 -3.23 -10.27 -1.43
CA LEU A 111 -2.87 -11.56 -0.84
C LEU A 111 -4.07 -12.50 -0.81
N ASN A 112 -3.81 -13.76 -1.16
CA ASN A 112 -4.79 -14.83 -1.35
C ASN A 112 -5.69 -14.68 -2.58
N HIS A 113 -5.57 -13.59 -3.35
CA HIS A 113 -6.29 -13.38 -4.60
C HIS A 113 -5.43 -13.76 -5.82
N SER A 114 -6.10 -13.97 -6.95
CA SER A 114 -5.42 -14.25 -8.21
C SER A 114 -5.10 -12.95 -8.95
N PHE A 115 -3.94 -12.91 -9.57
CA PHE A 115 -3.50 -11.80 -10.42
C PHE A 115 -2.91 -12.34 -11.73
N VAL A 116 -2.78 -11.47 -12.73
CA VAL A 116 -2.14 -11.78 -14.00
C VAL A 116 -0.75 -11.14 -14.02
N TYR A 117 0.25 -11.92 -14.34
CA TYR A 117 1.62 -11.46 -14.56
C TYR A 117 2.16 -12.10 -15.84
N GLN A 118 2.60 -11.28 -16.78
CA GLN A 118 3.11 -11.72 -18.09
C GLN A 118 2.18 -12.72 -18.82
N GLY A 119 0.88 -12.45 -18.74
CA GLY A 119 -0.16 -13.31 -19.36
C GLY A 119 -0.51 -14.59 -18.62
N THR A 120 0.17 -14.89 -17.50
CA THR A 120 -0.08 -16.08 -16.68
C THR A 120 -0.80 -15.70 -15.39
N ILE A 121 -1.72 -16.57 -14.95
CA ILE A 121 -2.47 -16.39 -13.70
C ILE A 121 -1.70 -17.03 -12.55
N TYR A 122 -1.49 -16.25 -11.48
CA TYR A 122 -0.90 -16.67 -10.22
C TYR A 122 -1.82 -16.31 -9.05
N LYS A 123 -1.67 -17.01 -7.93
CA LYS A 123 -2.26 -16.63 -6.65
C LYS A 123 -1.20 -15.94 -5.81
N ALA A 124 -1.48 -14.74 -5.31
CA ALA A 124 -0.61 -14.01 -4.41
C ALA A 124 -0.52 -14.74 -3.05
N LYS A 125 0.68 -15.11 -2.64
CA LYS A 125 0.93 -15.93 -1.42
C LYS A 125 1.41 -15.10 -0.24
N ARG A 126 2.44 -14.31 -0.44
CA ARG A 126 3.10 -13.53 0.60
C ARG A 126 3.92 -12.39 0.00
N ILE A 127 4.31 -11.48 0.85
CA ILE A 127 5.37 -10.50 0.58
C ILE A 127 6.64 -10.95 1.31
N THR A 128 7.79 -10.93 0.64
CA THR A 128 9.07 -11.29 1.25
C THR A 128 9.56 -10.23 2.23
N SER A 129 10.62 -10.53 2.99
CA SER A 129 11.30 -9.53 3.85
C SER A 129 11.81 -8.30 3.08
N ASP A 130 12.07 -8.45 1.80
CA ASP A 130 12.58 -7.40 0.92
C ASP A 130 11.44 -6.67 0.18
N GLY A 131 10.17 -6.97 0.52
CA GLY A 131 9.01 -6.32 -0.09
C GLY A 131 8.57 -6.93 -1.43
N TYR A 132 9.15 -8.04 -1.89
CA TYR A 132 8.79 -8.67 -3.17
C TYR A 132 7.51 -9.50 -3.06
N LEU A 133 6.70 -9.49 -4.12
CA LEU A 133 5.51 -10.31 -4.18
C LEU A 133 5.86 -11.75 -4.62
N VAL A 134 5.37 -12.72 -3.86
CA VAL A 134 5.44 -14.14 -4.22
C VAL A 134 4.09 -14.59 -4.75
N GLY A 135 4.07 -15.04 -5.99
CA GLY A 135 2.93 -15.66 -6.64
C GLY A 135 3.15 -17.14 -6.89
N SER A 136 2.10 -17.94 -6.89
CA SER A 136 2.18 -19.35 -7.27
C SER A 136 0.99 -19.77 -8.12
N ASN A 137 1.23 -20.75 -8.99
CA ASN A 137 0.21 -21.53 -9.67
C ASN A 137 0.47 -23.03 -9.48
N ASN A 138 -0.20 -23.89 -10.26
CA ASN A 138 -0.01 -25.35 -10.14
C ASN A 138 1.35 -25.85 -10.60
N ASN A 139 2.10 -25.05 -11.35
CA ASN A 139 3.35 -25.46 -12.00
C ASN A 139 4.59 -24.85 -11.35
N GLU A 140 4.49 -23.65 -10.76
CA GLU A 140 5.64 -22.90 -10.29
C GLU A 140 5.29 -21.86 -9.21
N GLU A 141 6.33 -21.43 -8.48
CA GLU A 141 6.32 -20.23 -7.63
C GLU A 141 7.25 -19.20 -8.26
N ILE A 142 6.81 -17.94 -8.30
CA ILE A 142 7.55 -16.81 -8.86
C ILE A 142 7.75 -15.72 -7.81
N ILE A 143 8.83 -14.95 -7.97
CA ILE A 143 9.11 -13.77 -7.15
C ILE A 143 9.15 -12.54 -8.07
N ILE A 144 8.25 -11.59 -7.80
CA ILE A 144 8.15 -10.34 -8.55
C ILE A 144 8.76 -9.23 -7.68
N LYS A 145 9.81 -8.58 -8.19
CA LYS A 145 10.57 -7.58 -7.44
C LYS A 145 9.96 -6.19 -7.54
N SER A 146 9.58 -5.79 -8.75
CA SER A 146 8.87 -4.55 -9.03
C SER A 146 8.18 -4.71 -10.38
N ASP A 147 6.88 -4.52 -10.45
CA ASP A 147 6.13 -4.48 -11.71
C ASP A 147 4.68 -4.10 -11.45
N GLU A 148 3.95 -3.70 -12.47
CA GLU A 148 2.51 -3.63 -12.39
C GLU A 148 1.90 -5.03 -12.53
N ILE A 149 0.97 -5.34 -11.66
CA ILE A 149 0.17 -6.56 -11.73
C ILE A 149 -1.29 -6.20 -11.93
N ASP A 150 -1.97 -6.95 -12.81
CA ASP A 150 -3.41 -6.81 -13.00
C ASP A 150 -4.16 -7.75 -12.06
N ILE A 151 -4.91 -7.18 -11.14
CA ILE A 151 -5.87 -7.94 -10.34
C ILE A 151 -7.10 -8.16 -11.22
N LYS A 152 -7.51 -9.40 -11.41
CA LYS A 152 -8.78 -9.68 -12.11
C LYS A 152 -9.92 -9.03 -11.31
N SER A 153 -10.62 -8.10 -11.93
CA SER A 153 -11.71 -7.30 -11.37
C SER A 153 -12.88 -8.12 -10.79
N ALA A 154 -12.95 -9.41 -11.06
CA ALA A 154 -13.92 -10.34 -10.48
C ALA A 154 -13.65 -10.75 -9.02
N LEU A 155 -12.55 -10.26 -8.41
CA LEU A 155 -12.08 -10.69 -7.08
C LEU A 155 -12.06 -9.57 -6.05
N ILE A 156 -12.46 -8.35 -6.41
CA ILE A 156 -12.55 -7.19 -5.52
C ILE A 156 -14.04 -6.90 -5.16
N ALA A 157 -14.91 -7.84 -5.39
CA ALA A 157 -16.32 -7.75 -5.02
C ALA A 157 -16.57 -8.46 -3.68
#